data_a08b8c1e0338b2d5d688b6a65ef77502
#
_entry.id   a08b8c1e0338b2d5d688b6a65ef77502
#
_cell.length_a   1.000
_cell.length_b   1.000
_cell.length_c   1.000
_cell.angle_alpha   90.00
_cell.angle_beta   90.00
_cell.angle_gamma   90.00
#
_symmetry.space_group_name_H-M   'P 1'
#
loop_
_entity.id
_entity.type
_entity.pdbx_description
1 polymer ?
#
loop_
_entity_poly.entity_id
_entity_poly.type
_entity_poly.pdbx_seq_one_letter_code
_entity_poly.pdbx_strand_id
1 'polypeptide(L)' 'MGRIYRLSKKVSTKEANEILREIRELSDVEDAEFVEETRGLKVITKDNQFLDVMSAAVNICNRVADGLELSFARFAV' A
#
# COMPACT_ATOMS: atom_id res chain seq x y z
N MET A 1 12.22 -5.83 -4.98
CA MET A 1 12.38 -4.37 -4.88
C MET A 1 11.11 -3.75 -4.35
N GLY A 2 11.23 -2.74 -3.52
CA GLY A 2 10.07 -2.17 -2.85
C GLY A 2 9.94 -0.67 -3.02
N ARG A 3 8.73 -0.17 -2.78
CA ARG A 3 8.45 1.26 -2.79
C ARG A 3 7.65 1.61 -1.54
N ILE A 4 7.86 2.83 -1.06
CA ILE A 4 7.11 3.35 0.09
C ILE A 4 6.26 4.51 -0.40
N TYR A 5 4.98 4.46 -0.06
CA TYR A 5 4.00 5.48 -0.43
C TYR A 5 3.50 6.17 0.82
N ARG A 6 3.31 7.48 0.72
CA ARG A 6 2.75 8.27 1.80
C ARG A 6 1.23 8.27 1.72
N LEU A 7 0.58 8.11 2.87
CA LEU A 7 -0.86 8.16 2.96
C LEU A 7 -1.32 9.61 3.13
N SER A 8 -2.42 9.97 2.48
CA SER A 8 -2.97 11.32 2.56
C SER A 8 -3.63 11.63 3.90
N LYS A 9 -3.98 10.60 4.66
CA LYS A 9 -4.60 10.75 5.98
C LYS A 9 -4.31 9.52 6.83
N LYS A 10 -4.59 9.62 8.12
CA LYS A 10 -4.43 8.47 9.02
C LYS A 10 -5.52 7.44 8.77
N VAL A 11 -5.17 6.18 9.00
CA VAL A 11 -6.11 5.07 8.93
C VAL A 11 -6.21 4.44 10.33
N SER A 12 -7.37 3.85 10.60
CA SER A 12 -7.55 3.10 11.84
C SER A 12 -6.83 1.77 11.74
N THR A 13 -6.62 1.11 12.89
CA THR A 13 -6.02 -0.23 12.90
C THR A 13 -6.83 -1.21 12.05
N LYS A 14 -8.16 -1.11 12.13
CA LYS A 14 -9.04 -1.97 11.35
C LYS A 14 -8.88 -1.73 9.85
N GLU A 15 -8.85 -0.47 9.44
CA GLU A 15 -8.65 -0.11 8.03
C GLU A 15 -7.27 -0.56 7.54
N ALA A 16 -6.25 -0.34 8.36
CA ALA A 16 -4.89 -0.75 8.00
C ALA A 16 -4.79 -2.26 7.79
N ASN A 17 -5.37 -3.04 8.68
CA ASN A 17 -5.37 -4.50 8.57
C ASN A 17 -6.10 -4.96 7.31
N GLU A 18 -7.22 -4.36 7.00
CA GLU A 18 -7.99 -4.71 5.81
C GLU A 18 -7.24 -4.36 4.52
N ILE A 19 -6.60 -3.19 4.49
CA ILE A 19 -5.79 -2.78 3.35
C ILE A 19 -4.65 -3.76 3.13
N LEU A 20 -3.91 -4.11 4.19
CA LEU A 20 -2.80 -5.05 4.07
C LEU A 20 -3.28 -6.42 3.60
N ARG A 21 -4.40 -6.90 4.14
CA ARG A 21 -4.93 -8.19 3.74
C ARG A 21 -5.23 -8.22 2.24
N GLU A 22 -5.89 -7.21 1.74
CA GLU A 22 -6.26 -7.17 0.33
C GLU A 22 -5.06 -6.98 -0.59
N ILE A 23 -4.11 -6.13 -0.20
CA ILE A 23 -2.90 -5.92 -0.99
C ILE A 23 -2.06 -7.20 -1.04
N ARG A 24 -1.93 -7.91 0.08
CA ARG A 24 -1.17 -9.16 0.11
C ARG A 24 -1.80 -10.27 -0.71
N GLU A 25 -3.08 -10.17 -1.01
CA GLU A 25 -3.77 -11.13 -1.88
C GLU A 25 -3.48 -10.92 -3.37
N LEU A 26 -2.91 -9.79 -3.73
CA LEU A 26 -2.53 -9.52 -5.11
C LEU A 26 -1.38 -10.43 -5.52
N SER A 27 -1.50 -11.10 -6.66
CA SER A 27 -0.54 -12.12 -7.07
C SER A 27 0.87 -11.60 -7.28
N ASP A 28 1.01 -10.34 -7.67
CA ASP A 28 2.32 -9.73 -7.94
C ASP A 28 2.96 -9.09 -6.71
N VAL A 29 2.28 -9.11 -5.58
CA VAL A 29 2.82 -8.55 -4.34
C VAL A 29 3.53 -9.65 -3.56
N GLU A 30 4.80 -9.42 -3.27
CA GLU A 30 5.59 -10.33 -2.43
C GLU A 30 5.31 -10.05 -0.95
N ASP A 31 5.24 -8.77 -0.57
CA ASP A 31 4.90 -8.38 0.79
C ASP A 31 4.43 -6.94 0.83
N ALA A 32 3.73 -6.59 1.89
CA ALA A 32 3.29 -5.24 2.16
C ALA A 32 3.19 -5.02 3.67
N GLU A 33 3.56 -3.82 4.12
CA GLU A 33 3.43 -3.47 5.54
C GLU A 33 3.32 -1.96 5.68
N PHE A 34 2.74 -1.52 6.79
CA PHE A 34 2.75 -0.10 7.11
C PHE A 34 4.05 0.23 7.85
N VAL A 35 4.59 1.41 7.56
CA VAL A 35 5.81 1.92 8.18
C VAL A 35 5.53 3.31 8.72
N GLU A 36 6.47 3.83 9.53
CA GLU A 36 6.36 5.19 10.06
C GLU A 36 5.03 5.45 10.78
N GLU A 37 4.64 4.52 11.66
CA GLU A 37 3.41 4.64 12.45
C GLU A 37 2.16 4.75 11.57
N THR A 38 2.11 3.94 10.52
CA THR A 38 1.00 3.90 9.53
C THR A 38 0.89 5.15 8.65
N ARG A 39 1.95 5.95 8.57
CA ARG A 39 1.99 7.10 7.65
C ARG A 39 2.49 6.70 6.27
N GLY A 40 3.19 5.58 6.18
CA GLY A 40 3.70 5.07 4.93
C GLY A 40 3.26 3.64 4.69
N LEU A 41 3.08 3.28 3.43
CA LEU A 41 2.77 1.92 3.02
C LEU A 41 3.92 1.42 2.16
N LYS A 42 4.59 0.37 2.63
CA LYS A 42 5.67 -0.27 1.90
C LYS A 42 5.12 -1.45 1.11
N VAL A 43 5.36 -1.47 -0.18
CA VAL A 43 4.91 -2.55 -1.06
C VAL A 43 6.11 -3.13 -1.78
N ILE A 44 6.28 -4.45 -1.68
CA ILE A 44 7.34 -5.19 -2.38
C ILE A 44 6.68 -6.07 -3.43
N THR A 45 7.10 -5.90 -4.68
CA THR A 45 6.55 -6.67 -5.80
C THR A 45 7.56 -7.72 -6.25
N LYS A 46 7.05 -8.78 -6.88
CA LYS A 46 7.90 -9.89 -7.32
C LYS A 46 8.76 -9.54 -8.53
N ASP A 47 8.21 -8.80 -9.49
CA ASP A 47 8.88 -8.55 -10.77
C ASP A 47 8.85 -7.08 -11.19
N ASN A 48 8.93 -6.16 -10.25
CA ASN A 48 8.85 -4.72 -10.54
C ASN A 48 7.54 -4.33 -11.23
N GLN A 49 6.48 -5.09 -11.02
CA GLN A 49 5.16 -4.85 -11.62
C GLN A 49 4.39 -3.81 -10.82
N PHE A 50 5.00 -2.64 -10.64
CA PHE A 50 4.38 -1.62 -9.79
C PHE A 50 3.16 -0.94 -10.40
N LEU A 51 3.10 -0.85 -11.72
CA LEU A 51 2.01 -0.12 -12.35
C LEU A 51 0.65 -0.74 -12.03
N ASP A 52 0.50 -2.04 -12.30
CA ASP A 52 -0.75 -2.75 -12.04
C ASP A 52 -1.03 -2.87 -10.54
N VAL A 53 0.01 -3.16 -9.76
CA VAL A 53 -0.10 -3.27 -8.31
C VAL A 53 -0.54 -1.95 -7.72
N MET A 54 0.02 -0.83 -8.19
CA MET A 54 -0.35 0.48 -7.66
C MET A 54 -1.78 0.87 -7.99
N SER A 55 -2.25 0.56 -9.19
CA SER A 55 -3.65 0.81 -9.53
C SER A 55 -4.58 0.07 -8.58
N ALA A 56 -4.28 -1.21 -8.31
CA ALA A 56 -5.05 -2.01 -7.38
C ALA A 56 -4.95 -1.47 -5.94
N ALA A 57 -3.74 -1.12 -5.50
CA ALA A 57 -3.51 -0.61 -4.16
C ALA A 57 -4.25 0.71 -3.93
N VAL A 58 -4.22 1.62 -4.90
CA VAL A 58 -4.95 2.89 -4.81
C VAL A 58 -6.45 2.63 -4.67
N ASN A 59 -6.99 1.70 -5.47
CA ASN A 59 -8.41 1.36 -5.41
C ASN A 59 -8.77 0.73 -4.06
N ILE A 60 -7.93 -0.16 -3.54
CA ILE A 60 -8.14 -0.78 -2.24
C ILE A 60 -8.15 0.27 -1.14
N CYS A 61 -7.15 1.14 -1.11
CA CYS A 61 -7.06 2.19 -0.10
C CYS A 61 -8.25 3.14 -0.15
N ASN A 62 -8.64 3.56 -1.35
CA ASN A 62 -9.75 4.47 -1.51
C ASN A 62 -11.07 3.85 -1.03
N ARG A 63 -11.27 2.57 -1.31
CA ARG A 63 -12.48 1.86 -0.94
C ARG A 63 -12.55 1.55 0.56
N VAL A 64 -11.44 1.05 1.13
CA VAL A 64 -11.41 0.64 2.53
C VAL A 64 -11.41 1.84 3.48
N ALA A 65 -10.60 2.84 3.16
CA ALA A 65 -10.47 4.05 3.96
C ALA A 65 -10.93 5.25 3.12
N ASP A 66 -12.19 5.38 2.98
CA ASP A 66 -12.90 6.36 2.13
C ASP A 66 -12.09 7.61 1.78
N GLY A 67 -11.68 7.72 0.51
CA GLY A 67 -10.92 8.85 0.03
C GLY A 67 -9.43 8.85 0.34
N LEU A 68 -8.89 7.76 0.89
CA LEU A 68 -7.46 7.66 1.15
C LEU A 68 -6.70 7.64 -0.17
N GLU A 69 -5.70 8.52 -0.28
CA GLU A 69 -4.85 8.58 -1.46
C GLU A 69 -3.42 8.21 -1.09
N LEU A 70 -2.69 7.70 -2.07
CA LEU A 70 -1.28 7.34 -1.93
C LEU A 70 -0.42 8.23 -2.83
N SER A 71 0.73 8.65 -2.33
CA SER A 71 1.72 9.35 -3.15
C SER A 71 3.09 8.71 -2.94
N PHE A 72 3.86 8.63 -4.01
CA PHE A 72 5.20 8.04 -3.93
C PHE A 72 6.09 8.86 -2.98
N ALA A 73 6.71 8.20 -2.03
CA ALA A 73 7.62 8.84 -1.10
C ALA A 73 9.08 8.52 -1.42
N ARG A 74 9.42 7.23 -1.46
CA ARG A 74 10.80 6.81 -1.74
C ARG A 74 10.85 5.31 -2.04
N PHE A 75 11.97 4.88 -2.60
CA PHE A 75 12.20 3.45 -2.78
C PHE A 75 12.56 2.82 -1.42
N ALA A 76 12.11 1.58 -1.23
CA ALA A 76 12.47 0.78 -0.06
C ALA A 76 13.74 0.03 -0.40
N VAL A 77 14.82 0.37 0.24
CA VAL A 77 16.12 -0.28 0.02
C VAL A 77 16.47 -1.19 1.15
#